data_acc97fcc11f8f4e09e69093003a0e431
#
_entry.id   acc97fcc11f8f4e09e69093003a0e431
#
_cell.length_a   1.000
_cell.length_b   1.000
_cell.length_c   1.000
_cell.angle_alpha   90.00
_cell.angle_beta   90.00
_cell.angle_gamma   90.00
#
_symmetry.space_group_name_H-M   'P 1'
#
loop_
_entity.id
_entity.type
_entity.pdbx_description
1 polymer ?
#
loop_
_entity_poly.entity_id
_entity_poly.type
_entity_poly.pdbx_seq_one_letter_code
_entity_poly.pdbx_strand_id
1 'polypeptide(L)'
;MNNATVGKHPCPECGGDLQWNAAKQALACPYCGTIVPLSEATEGVGDGSAGVVELDLLEALARMDAQAAMPPPLPPLQQGGMVGMLQSMAATPAEQRGYGGQPREVQCQSCHAISVFVDGRVADRCEFCGSPSIIAHESLGDAITPQSVLPFKISDGQVRDIIRQWYGTRWFAPSKLKRAALTDTLKGMYLPYWTFDAQVSARWTAEAGHYYYVTVSYRDSKGNTQTRQERRTRWVPASGSLQHFFDDELVPGTVGVHPELLAKIGRFPTNTDLKPYTPEFVRGWTVERYQVDLRQAAQQGQERMQEQTRYLCSEQVPGDTQRNLQVQATYRKRTFKHILVPVWLVSYTYGARSYQVLANGYTGALAGERPYSAWKIFFAVLGAVVGLLLVLLVLGGGR
;
A
#
# COMPACT_ATOMS: atom_id res chain seq x y z
N MET A 1 19.38 -10.91 -40.16
CA MET A 1 20.13 -10.29 -39.03
C MET A 1 19.15 -9.31 -38.37
N ASN A 2 18.28 -9.82 -37.55
CA ASN A 2 17.32 -8.99 -36.79
C ASN A 2 17.81 -8.93 -35.35
N ASN A 3 18.47 -7.83 -35.01
CA ASN A 3 18.66 -7.45 -33.60
C ASN A 3 17.29 -7.07 -33.05
N ALA A 4 16.61 -8.00 -32.38
CA ALA A 4 15.48 -7.70 -31.53
C ALA A 4 16.02 -6.88 -30.34
N THR A 5 15.93 -5.56 -30.41
CA THR A 5 16.13 -4.64 -29.28
C THR A 5 14.98 -4.85 -28.31
N VAL A 6 15.27 -5.62 -27.27
CA VAL A 6 14.35 -5.90 -26.17
C VAL A 6 13.91 -4.59 -25.51
N GLY A 7 12.62 -4.32 -25.48
CA GLY A 7 11.99 -3.42 -24.50
C GLY A 7 11.82 -1.95 -24.87
N LYS A 8 12.02 -1.51 -26.11
CA LYS A 8 11.62 -0.16 -26.55
C LYS A 8 10.32 -0.25 -27.34
N HIS A 9 9.26 0.40 -26.88
CA HIS A 9 8.11 0.68 -27.72
C HIS A 9 8.29 2.09 -28.31
N PRO A 10 9.00 2.19 -29.43
CA PRO A 10 9.19 3.48 -30.07
C PRO A 10 7.83 3.98 -30.56
N CYS A 11 7.59 5.25 -30.39
CA CYS A 11 6.44 5.90 -30.97
C CYS A 11 6.41 5.67 -32.49
N PRO A 12 5.32 5.17 -33.07
CA PRO A 12 5.25 4.90 -34.50
C PRO A 12 5.45 6.16 -35.36
N GLU A 13 5.19 7.33 -34.81
CA GLU A 13 5.29 8.60 -35.54
C GLU A 13 6.67 9.26 -35.45
N CYS A 14 7.30 9.29 -34.26
CA CYS A 14 8.54 10.04 -34.05
C CYS A 14 9.71 9.22 -33.50
N GLY A 15 9.50 7.93 -33.21
CA GLY A 15 10.52 7.06 -32.62
C GLY A 15 10.87 7.34 -31.14
N GLY A 16 10.22 8.32 -30.51
CA GLY A 16 10.39 8.62 -29.08
C GLY A 16 9.76 7.53 -28.20
N ASP A 17 10.21 7.41 -26.97
CA ASP A 17 9.68 6.38 -26.06
C ASP A 17 8.25 6.71 -25.59
N LEU A 18 7.35 5.72 -25.70
CA LEU A 18 5.98 5.81 -25.20
C LEU A 18 5.95 5.64 -23.68
N GLN A 19 5.06 6.36 -23.01
CA GLN A 19 4.85 6.31 -21.57
C GLN A 19 3.36 6.10 -21.24
N TRP A 20 3.05 5.39 -20.16
CA TRP A 20 1.67 5.24 -19.71
C TRP A 20 1.08 6.58 -19.27
N ASN A 21 -0.06 6.96 -19.87
CA ASN A 21 -0.77 8.18 -19.54
C ASN A 21 -2.10 7.85 -18.84
N ALA A 22 -2.16 8.11 -17.52
CA ALA A 22 -3.33 7.81 -16.72
C ALA A 22 -4.60 8.54 -17.17
N ALA A 23 -4.49 9.76 -17.69
CA ALA A 23 -5.65 10.53 -18.17
C ALA A 23 -6.26 9.96 -19.45
N LYS A 24 -5.42 9.35 -20.29
CA LYS A 24 -5.83 8.78 -21.58
C LYS A 24 -6.02 7.26 -21.52
N GLN A 25 -5.64 6.62 -20.41
CA GLN A 25 -5.64 5.16 -20.22
C GLN A 25 -4.97 4.42 -21.38
N ALA A 26 -3.87 4.99 -21.89
CA ALA A 26 -3.14 4.50 -23.05
C ALA A 26 -1.66 4.89 -22.97
N LEU A 27 -0.82 4.30 -23.79
CA LEU A 27 0.54 4.75 -24.00
C LEU A 27 0.51 6.03 -24.82
N ALA A 28 1.21 7.06 -24.37
CA ALA A 28 1.32 8.34 -25.06
C ALA A 28 2.78 8.74 -25.24
N CYS A 29 3.10 9.29 -26.40
CA CYS A 29 4.40 9.86 -26.68
C CYS A 29 4.51 11.26 -26.04
N PRO A 30 5.48 11.51 -25.14
CA PRO A 30 5.66 12.82 -24.55
C PRO A 30 6.19 13.86 -25.55
N TYR A 31 6.74 13.44 -26.70
CA TYR A 31 7.35 14.32 -27.68
C TYR A 31 6.37 14.78 -28.79
N CYS A 32 5.58 13.86 -29.35
CA CYS A 32 4.67 14.17 -30.46
C CYS A 32 3.19 14.03 -30.08
N GLY A 33 2.87 13.52 -28.89
CA GLY A 33 1.50 13.37 -28.41
C GLY A 33 0.72 12.16 -28.98
N THR A 34 1.35 11.33 -29.82
CA THR A 34 0.75 10.10 -30.37
C THR A 34 0.28 9.19 -29.24
N ILE A 35 -0.93 8.63 -29.39
CA ILE A 35 -1.57 7.74 -28.42
C ILE A 35 -1.64 6.35 -29.03
N VAL A 36 -1.15 5.36 -28.31
CA VAL A 36 -1.22 3.94 -28.69
C VAL A 36 -2.05 3.20 -27.65
N PRO A 37 -3.24 2.65 -28.01
CA PRO A 37 -4.03 1.85 -27.09
C PRO A 37 -3.32 0.52 -26.77
N LEU A 38 -3.41 0.08 -25.53
CA LEU A 38 -2.77 -1.18 -25.08
C LEU A 38 -3.40 -2.44 -25.71
N SER A 39 -4.61 -2.36 -26.23
CA SER A 39 -5.35 -3.48 -26.83
C SER A 39 -4.67 -4.13 -28.04
N GLU A 40 -3.81 -3.40 -28.74
CA GLU A 40 -3.10 -3.95 -29.90
C GLU A 40 -1.89 -4.82 -29.54
N ALA A 41 -1.43 -4.81 -28.28
CA ALA A 41 -0.31 -5.61 -27.82
C ALA A 41 -0.71 -6.96 -27.23
N THR A 42 -1.99 -7.22 -27.00
CA THR A 42 -2.50 -8.41 -26.29
C THR A 42 -3.47 -9.29 -27.11
N GLU A 43 -3.64 -9.06 -28.41
CA GLU A 43 -4.47 -9.91 -29.28
C GLU A 43 -3.84 -11.28 -29.55
N GLY A 44 -3.50 -12.01 -28.49
CA GLY A 44 -2.97 -13.38 -28.60
C GLY A 44 -3.48 -14.36 -27.56
N VAL A 45 -4.23 -13.92 -26.55
CA VAL A 45 -4.74 -14.83 -25.50
C VAL A 45 -6.19 -14.47 -25.18
N GLY A 46 -7.07 -15.41 -25.47
CA GLY A 46 -8.51 -15.26 -25.32
C GLY A 46 -8.99 -15.10 -23.89
N ASP A 47 -10.22 -14.59 -23.81
CA ASP A 47 -11.12 -14.49 -22.65
C ASP A 47 -10.65 -13.61 -21.46
N GLY A 48 -11.42 -12.57 -21.20
CA GLY A 48 -11.14 -11.43 -20.32
C GLY A 48 -10.97 -11.69 -18.82
N SER A 49 -10.77 -12.92 -18.37
CA SER A 49 -10.36 -13.30 -17.02
C SER A 49 -9.01 -14.04 -16.96
N ALA A 50 -8.38 -14.31 -18.08
CA ALA A 50 -7.22 -15.18 -18.21
C ALA A 50 -5.89 -14.41 -18.24
N GLY A 51 -5.46 -13.80 -17.13
CA GLY A 51 -4.18 -13.10 -17.17
C GLY A 51 -3.47 -12.90 -15.83
N VAL A 52 -4.20 -12.94 -14.73
CA VAL A 52 -3.60 -12.78 -13.41
C VAL A 52 -3.31 -14.15 -12.83
N VAL A 53 -2.03 -14.51 -12.73
CA VAL A 53 -1.60 -15.81 -12.22
C VAL A 53 -1.47 -15.74 -10.71
N GLU A 54 -2.23 -16.56 -9.99
CA GLU A 54 -2.07 -16.82 -8.57
C GLU A 54 -1.10 -17.97 -8.36
N LEU A 55 -0.19 -17.80 -7.42
CA LEU A 55 0.83 -18.79 -7.09
C LEU A 55 0.49 -19.49 -5.78
N ASP A 56 0.76 -20.78 -5.68
CA ASP A 56 0.60 -21.53 -4.43
C ASP A 56 1.61 -21.05 -3.38
N LEU A 57 1.11 -20.59 -2.24
CA LEU A 57 1.93 -20.01 -1.19
C LEU A 57 2.84 -21.05 -0.53
N LEU A 58 2.33 -22.27 -0.30
CA LEU A 58 3.09 -23.32 0.39
C LEU A 58 4.24 -23.82 -0.47
N GLU A 59 3.98 -23.99 -1.76
CA GLU A 59 4.99 -24.40 -2.73
C GLU A 59 6.09 -23.35 -2.86
N ALA A 60 5.72 -22.06 -2.93
CA ALA A 60 6.68 -20.97 -3.01
C ALA A 60 7.56 -20.88 -1.75
N LEU A 61 6.97 -20.98 -0.56
CA LEU A 61 7.73 -20.99 0.70
C LEU A 61 8.67 -22.20 0.79
N ALA A 62 8.22 -23.39 0.37
CA ALA A 62 9.06 -24.58 0.35
C ALA A 62 10.24 -24.46 -0.62
N ARG A 63 10.05 -23.82 -1.78
CA ARG A 63 11.16 -23.52 -2.71
C ARG A 63 12.17 -22.55 -2.09
N MET A 64 11.71 -21.51 -1.41
CA MET A 64 12.59 -20.57 -0.70
C MET A 64 13.41 -21.27 0.40
N ASP A 65 12.79 -22.20 1.15
CA ASP A 65 13.50 -23.00 2.16
C ASP A 65 14.56 -23.91 1.53
N ALA A 66 14.23 -24.55 0.41
CA ALA A 66 15.17 -25.41 -0.30
C ALA A 66 16.35 -24.60 -0.87
N GLN A 67 16.12 -23.40 -1.39
CA GLN A 67 17.18 -22.50 -1.86
C GLN A 67 18.07 -22.02 -0.70
N ALA A 68 17.50 -21.64 0.42
CA ALA A 68 18.26 -21.23 1.60
C ALA A 68 19.11 -22.36 2.21
N ALA A 69 18.70 -23.63 2.03
CA ALA A 69 19.45 -24.79 2.48
C ALA A 69 20.61 -25.19 1.51
N MET A 70 20.64 -24.66 0.29
CA MET A 70 21.73 -24.92 -0.62
C MET A 70 23.00 -24.17 -0.19
N PRO A 71 24.17 -24.82 -0.14
CA PRO A 71 25.41 -24.12 0.11
C PRO A 71 25.64 -23.09 -0.98
N PRO A 72 26.25 -21.92 -0.63
CA PRO A 72 26.54 -20.90 -1.64
C PRO A 72 27.36 -21.54 -2.77
N PRO A 73 27.13 -21.17 -4.04
CA PRO A 73 27.90 -21.69 -5.15
C PRO A 73 29.39 -21.42 -4.88
N LEU A 74 30.20 -22.47 -4.99
CA LEU A 74 31.63 -22.33 -4.83
C LEU A 74 32.11 -21.23 -5.80
N PRO A 75 33.00 -20.32 -5.35
CA PRO A 75 33.57 -19.34 -6.24
C PRO A 75 34.22 -20.07 -7.44
N PRO A 76 34.00 -19.59 -8.67
CA PRO A 76 34.59 -20.24 -9.85
C PRO A 76 36.06 -20.39 -9.62
N LEU A 77 36.58 -21.63 -9.65
CA LEU A 77 38.01 -21.91 -9.61
C LEU A 77 38.61 -21.06 -10.72
N GLN A 78 39.54 -20.16 -10.36
CA GLN A 78 40.32 -19.37 -11.30
C GLN A 78 41.20 -20.33 -12.12
N GLN A 79 40.61 -20.99 -13.10
CA GLN A 79 41.34 -21.61 -14.17
C GLN A 79 41.73 -20.45 -15.12
N GLY A 80 42.96 -19.97 -14.95
CA GLY A 80 43.55 -19.03 -15.86
C GLY A 80 43.68 -19.66 -17.26
N GLY A 81 42.79 -19.25 -18.15
CA GLY A 81 42.76 -19.65 -19.53
C GLY A 81 41.66 -18.95 -20.31
N MET A 82 41.88 -18.76 -21.62
CA MET A 82 40.95 -18.08 -22.55
C MET A 82 39.50 -18.60 -22.53
N VAL A 83 39.26 -19.79 -21.95
CA VAL A 83 37.88 -20.39 -21.73
C VAL A 83 37.13 -19.65 -20.65
N GLY A 84 37.73 -19.10 -19.61
CA GLY A 84 37.10 -18.32 -18.57
C GLY A 84 36.51 -16.97 -19.06
N MET A 85 37.12 -16.41 -20.11
CA MET A 85 36.68 -15.16 -20.72
C MET A 85 35.40 -15.33 -21.56
N LEU A 86 35.20 -16.50 -22.18
CA LEU A 86 33.98 -16.83 -22.94
C LEU A 86 32.77 -17.19 -22.03
N GLN A 87 33.04 -17.74 -20.84
CA GLN A 87 31.96 -18.05 -19.87
C GLN A 87 31.44 -16.81 -19.13
N SER A 88 32.28 -15.77 -18.97
CA SER A 88 31.79 -14.50 -18.38
C SER A 88 30.90 -13.70 -19.34
N MET A 89 30.85 -14.06 -20.62
CA MET A 89 29.93 -13.46 -21.61
C MET A 89 28.59 -14.18 -21.73
N ALA A 90 28.43 -15.33 -21.10
CA ALA A 90 27.14 -15.97 -20.93
C ALA A 90 26.41 -15.37 -19.69
N ALA A 91 26.19 -14.07 -19.78
CA ALA A 91 25.28 -13.40 -18.82
C ALA A 91 23.91 -14.08 -18.87
N THR A 92 23.44 -14.53 -17.71
CA THR A 92 22.04 -14.94 -17.54
C THR A 92 21.13 -13.93 -18.21
N PRO A 93 20.19 -14.35 -19.06
CA PRO A 93 19.35 -13.41 -19.80
C PRO A 93 18.65 -12.44 -18.86
N ALA A 94 18.73 -11.16 -19.16
CA ALA A 94 18.06 -10.08 -18.42
C ALA A 94 16.53 -10.24 -18.39
N GLU A 95 15.99 -11.15 -19.16
CA GLU A 95 14.57 -11.51 -19.26
C GLU A 95 13.98 -12.07 -17.97
N GLN A 96 14.78 -12.63 -17.06
CA GLN A 96 14.30 -13.17 -15.80
C GLN A 96 14.08 -12.12 -14.69
N ARG A 97 14.46 -10.86 -14.92
CA ARG A 97 14.40 -9.82 -13.88
C ARG A 97 13.09 -9.04 -13.81
N GLY A 98 12.11 -9.30 -14.67
CA GLY A 98 10.73 -8.82 -14.55
C GLY A 98 10.47 -7.32 -14.70
N TYR A 99 11.50 -6.49 -14.84
CA TYR A 99 11.33 -5.04 -14.91
C TYR A 99 11.64 -4.42 -16.28
N GLY A 100 11.93 -5.23 -17.32
CA GLY A 100 12.28 -4.77 -18.68
C GLY A 100 13.60 -4.00 -18.73
N GLY A 101 14.53 -4.41 -19.59
CA GLY A 101 15.86 -3.79 -19.72
C GLY A 101 16.85 -4.17 -18.60
N GLN A 102 17.96 -3.41 -18.47
CA GLN A 102 18.88 -3.56 -17.33
C GLN A 102 18.50 -2.55 -16.24
N PRO A 103 17.71 -2.93 -15.24
CA PRO A 103 17.30 -2.03 -14.18
C PRO A 103 18.49 -1.69 -13.29
N ARG A 104 18.58 -0.42 -12.91
CA ARG A 104 19.48 0.03 -11.84
C ARG A 104 18.68 0.13 -10.55
N GLU A 105 19.15 -0.54 -9.53
CA GLU A 105 18.58 -0.44 -8.19
C GLU A 105 19.42 0.51 -7.35
N VAL A 106 18.76 1.40 -6.63
CA VAL A 106 19.40 2.29 -5.66
C VAL A 106 18.67 2.22 -4.33
N GLN A 107 19.43 2.17 -3.26
CA GLN A 107 18.91 2.17 -1.90
C GLN A 107 19.16 3.51 -1.22
N CYS A 108 18.16 4.03 -0.55
CA CYS A 108 18.29 5.20 0.31
C CYS A 108 18.81 4.79 1.69
N GLN A 109 19.89 5.44 2.15
CA GLN A 109 20.44 5.17 3.49
C GLN A 109 19.58 5.76 4.62
N SER A 110 18.67 6.71 4.30
CA SER A 110 17.85 7.39 5.31
C SER A 110 16.52 6.72 5.58
N CYS A 111 15.81 6.24 4.53
CA CYS A 111 14.51 5.60 4.66
C CYS A 111 14.50 4.14 4.20
N HIS A 112 15.65 3.65 3.76
CA HIS A 112 15.89 2.27 3.29
C HIS A 112 15.07 1.83 2.06
N ALA A 113 14.26 2.70 1.46
CA ALA A 113 13.53 2.41 0.24
C ALA A 113 14.50 2.03 -0.90
N ILE A 114 14.15 1.00 -1.67
CA ILE A 114 14.92 0.56 -2.83
C ILE A 114 14.12 0.94 -4.08
N SER A 115 14.65 1.87 -4.87
CA SER A 115 14.06 2.33 -6.11
C SER A 115 14.67 1.59 -7.29
N VAL A 116 13.83 1.11 -8.18
CA VAL A 116 14.21 0.46 -9.43
C VAL A 116 14.01 1.46 -10.57
N PHE A 117 15.07 1.81 -11.25
CA PHE A 117 15.04 2.68 -12.41
C PHE A 117 15.21 1.83 -13.67
N VAL A 118 14.18 1.82 -14.48
CA VAL A 118 14.19 1.26 -15.82
C VAL A 118 14.70 2.37 -16.77
N ASP A 119 15.41 2.04 -17.82
CA ASP A 119 15.86 2.98 -18.86
C ASP A 119 17.04 3.90 -18.47
N GLY A 120 17.91 3.49 -17.55
CA GLY A 120 19.17 4.18 -17.25
C GLY A 120 19.04 5.55 -16.58
N ARG A 121 17.85 5.92 -16.08
CA ARG A 121 17.69 7.12 -15.26
C ARG A 121 18.54 7.03 -14.00
N VAL A 122 19.10 8.15 -13.60
CA VAL A 122 19.86 8.30 -12.34
C VAL A 122 19.07 9.25 -11.45
N ALA A 123 18.83 8.85 -10.21
CA ALA A 123 18.25 9.74 -9.23
C ALA A 123 19.37 10.46 -8.46
N ASP A 124 19.24 11.78 -8.30
CA ASP A 124 20.16 12.56 -7.46
C ASP A 124 19.72 12.54 -5.99
N ARG A 125 18.47 12.18 -5.71
CA ARG A 125 17.87 12.15 -4.39
C ARG A 125 16.86 11.02 -4.29
N CYS A 126 16.65 10.51 -3.06
CA CYS A 126 15.62 9.54 -2.78
C CYS A 126 14.24 10.11 -3.12
N GLU A 127 13.46 9.36 -3.88
CA GLU A 127 12.11 9.78 -4.30
C GLU A 127 11.09 9.71 -3.15
N PHE A 128 11.39 8.93 -2.09
CA PHE A 128 10.51 8.74 -0.93
C PHE A 128 10.69 9.81 0.16
N CYS A 129 11.92 10.08 0.56
CA CYS A 129 12.20 11.00 1.66
C CYS A 129 12.96 12.26 1.24
N GLY A 130 13.37 12.37 -0.03
CA GLY A 130 14.13 13.51 -0.55
C GLY A 130 15.60 13.56 -0.13
N SER A 131 16.10 12.57 0.62
CA SER A 131 17.51 12.49 1.05
C SER A 131 18.45 12.37 -0.14
N PRO A 132 19.61 13.06 -0.15
CA PRO A 132 20.65 12.87 -1.16
C PRO A 132 21.48 11.61 -0.94
N SER A 133 21.29 10.92 0.21
CA SER A 133 22.10 9.74 0.57
C SER A 133 21.54 8.48 -0.09
N ILE A 134 21.83 8.30 -1.38
CA ILE A 134 21.49 7.12 -2.16
C ILE A 134 22.76 6.38 -2.59
N ILE A 135 22.70 5.06 -2.55
CA ILE A 135 23.80 4.17 -2.97
C ILE A 135 23.29 3.16 -4.00
N ALA A 136 24.19 2.71 -4.88
CA ALA A 136 23.86 1.59 -5.78
C ALA A 136 23.53 0.35 -4.94
N HIS A 137 22.44 -0.33 -5.29
CA HIS A 137 22.02 -1.57 -4.66
C HIS A 137 22.31 -2.73 -5.61
N GLU A 138 23.14 -3.67 -5.17
CA GLU A 138 23.36 -4.90 -5.92
C GLU A 138 22.21 -5.87 -5.62
N SER A 139 21.35 -6.11 -6.61
CA SER A 139 20.28 -7.08 -6.45
C SER A 139 20.85 -8.49 -6.38
N LEU A 140 20.68 -9.14 -5.24
CA LEU A 140 20.88 -10.57 -5.09
C LEU A 140 19.75 -11.29 -5.85
N GLY A 141 19.97 -11.62 -7.07
CA GLY A 141 19.33 -12.47 -8.10
C GLY A 141 17.87 -12.96 -7.99
N ASP A 142 17.29 -13.19 -6.82
CA ASP A 142 16.08 -14.00 -6.62
C ASP A 142 14.82 -13.21 -6.23
N ALA A 143 14.62 -12.00 -6.78
CA ALA A 143 13.41 -11.26 -6.54
C ALA A 143 12.21 -11.90 -7.25
N ILE A 144 11.12 -12.13 -6.52
CA ILE A 144 9.84 -12.54 -7.10
C ILE A 144 9.33 -11.40 -7.99
N THR A 145 9.21 -11.68 -9.29
CA THR A 145 8.71 -10.70 -10.26
C THR A 145 7.24 -10.39 -10.01
N PRO A 146 6.78 -9.15 -10.26
CA PRO A 146 5.36 -8.84 -10.20
C PRO A 146 4.56 -9.70 -11.18
N GLN A 147 3.44 -10.25 -10.74
CA GLN A 147 2.49 -10.97 -11.59
C GLN A 147 1.46 -10.01 -12.20
N SER A 148 1.15 -8.93 -11.47
CA SER A 148 0.09 -8.02 -11.87
C SER A 148 0.42 -6.58 -11.49
N VAL A 149 -0.26 -5.66 -12.16
CA VAL A 149 -0.17 -4.23 -11.91
C VAL A 149 -1.58 -3.61 -11.91
N LEU A 150 -1.81 -2.69 -11.00
CA LEU A 150 -2.97 -1.83 -11.04
C LEU A 150 -2.58 -0.52 -11.75
N PRO A 151 -3.11 -0.22 -12.94
CA PRO A 151 -2.71 0.99 -13.67
C PRO A 151 -3.12 2.27 -12.97
N PHE A 152 -2.36 3.36 -13.14
CA PHE A 152 -2.81 4.68 -12.72
C PHE A 152 -4.13 5.05 -13.39
N LYS A 153 -5.09 5.54 -12.61
CA LYS A 153 -6.37 6.09 -13.08
C LYS A 153 -6.48 7.59 -12.81
N ILE A 154 -5.84 8.05 -11.73
CA ILE A 154 -5.78 9.47 -11.38
C ILE A 154 -4.56 10.11 -12.04
N SER A 155 -4.78 11.10 -12.89
CA SER A 155 -3.71 11.84 -13.56
C SER A 155 -3.01 12.84 -12.63
N ASP A 156 -1.84 13.33 -13.06
CA ASP A 156 -1.07 14.36 -12.35
C ASP A 156 -1.92 15.63 -12.08
N GLY A 157 -2.68 16.10 -13.05
CA GLY A 157 -3.57 17.27 -12.87
C GLY A 157 -4.65 17.03 -11.81
N GLN A 158 -5.32 15.88 -11.88
CA GLN A 158 -6.38 15.53 -10.92
C GLN A 158 -5.84 15.40 -9.49
N VAL A 159 -4.69 14.75 -9.30
CA VAL A 159 -4.13 14.62 -7.96
C VAL A 159 -3.67 15.95 -7.40
N ARG A 160 -3.15 16.87 -8.22
CA ARG A 160 -2.82 18.24 -7.79
C ARG A 160 -4.04 18.99 -7.28
N ASP A 161 -5.18 18.84 -7.93
CA ASP A 161 -6.44 19.46 -7.50
C ASP A 161 -6.96 18.85 -6.20
N ILE A 162 -6.88 17.52 -6.05
CA ILE A 162 -7.21 16.80 -4.81
C ILE A 162 -6.33 17.32 -3.64
N ILE A 163 -5.02 17.44 -3.87
CA ILE A 163 -4.08 17.96 -2.87
C ILE A 163 -4.38 19.42 -2.52
N ARG A 164 -4.67 20.28 -3.50
CA ARG A 164 -5.06 21.68 -3.26
C ARG A 164 -6.31 21.77 -2.37
N GLN A 165 -7.32 20.98 -2.69
CA GLN A 165 -8.56 20.93 -1.91
C GLN A 165 -8.29 20.44 -0.49
N TRP A 166 -7.49 19.38 -0.35
CA TRP A 166 -7.13 18.83 0.95
C TRP A 166 -6.41 19.84 1.84
N TYR A 167 -5.43 20.59 1.32
CA TYR A 167 -4.77 21.68 2.05
C TYR A 167 -5.71 22.86 2.29
N GLY A 168 -6.61 23.15 1.37
CA GLY A 168 -7.59 24.24 1.49
C GLY A 168 -8.45 24.15 2.73
N THR A 169 -8.92 22.96 3.08
CA THR A 169 -9.76 22.69 4.24
C THR A 169 -9.04 22.74 5.59
N ARG A 170 -7.70 22.88 5.60
CA ARG A 170 -6.87 22.77 6.79
C ARG A 170 -6.30 24.12 7.22
N TRP A 171 -7.09 24.83 8.03
CA TRP A 171 -6.77 26.19 8.47
C TRP A 171 -5.42 26.32 9.18
N PHE A 172 -5.09 25.37 10.09
CA PHE A 172 -3.86 25.44 10.91
C PHE A 172 -2.59 25.04 10.16
N ALA A 173 -2.67 24.59 8.90
CA ALA A 173 -1.48 24.33 8.11
C ALA A 173 -0.78 25.64 7.70
N PRO A 174 0.57 25.69 7.67
CA PRO A 174 1.33 26.85 7.24
C PRO A 174 0.98 27.27 5.80
N SER A 175 0.78 28.58 5.59
CA SER A 175 0.36 29.09 4.27
C SER A 175 1.43 28.92 3.19
N LYS A 176 2.71 28.86 3.56
CA LYS A 176 3.82 28.58 2.63
C LYS A 176 3.73 27.18 2.03
N LEU A 177 3.22 26.19 2.77
CA LEU A 177 3.06 24.83 2.29
C LEU A 177 1.96 24.69 1.24
N LYS A 178 0.92 25.52 1.31
CA LYS A 178 -0.14 25.54 0.30
C LYS A 178 0.39 25.83 -1.12
N ARG A 179 1.55 26.49 -1.22
CA ARG A 179 2.20 26.81 -2.50
C ARG A 179 3.33 25.83 -2.84
N ALA A 180 4.19 25.48 -1.89
CA ALA A 180 5.37 24.66 -2.11
C ALA A 180 5.04 23.18 -2.40
N ALA A 181 3.98 22.63 -1.78
CA ALA A 181 3.58 21.24 -1.98
C ALA A 181 3.03 20.96 -3.41
N LEU A 182 2.92 21.96 -4.25
CA LEU A 182 2.25 21.85 -5.55
C LEU A 182 3.19 21.93 -6.75
N THR A 183 4.45 22.35 -6.57
CA THR A 183 5.25 22.73 -7.74
C THR A 183 6.20 21.65 -8.24
N ASP A 184 7.01 20.99 -7.39
CA ASP A 184 8.10 20.17 -7.92
C ASP A 184 8.31 18.80 -7.23
N THR A 185 7.49 18.46 -6.23
CA THR A 185 7.73 17.27 -5.38
C THR A 185 6.70 16.15 -5.57
N LEU A 186 5.71 16.35 -6.43
CA LEU A 186 4.72 15.31 -6.73
C LEU A 186 5.33 14.27 -7.66
N LYS A 187 5.40 13.04 -7.19
CA LYS A 187 5.93 11.92 -7.96
C LYS A 187 4.94 10.78 -7.98
N GLY A 188 4.69 10.26 -9.17
CA GLY A 188 3.96 9.01 -9.35
C GLY A 188 4.93 7.84 -9.25
N MET A 189 4.53 6.81 -8.51
CA MET A 189 5.34 5.61 -8.35
C MET A 189 4.48 4.37 -8.16
N TYR A 190 5.08 3.23 -8.39
CA TYR A 190 4.49 1.93 -8.09
C TYR A 190 5.09 1.36 -6.83
N LEU A 191 4.22 1.00 -5.88
CA LEU A 191 4.61 0.33 -4.65
C LEU A 191 4.34 -1.17 -4.75
N PRO A 192 5.25 -2.01 -4.23
CA PRO A 192 5.03 -3.45 -4.16
C PRO A 192 4.02 -3.80 -3.07
N TYR A 193 3.10 -4.68 -3.40
CA TYR A 193 2.17 -5.28 -2.46
C TYR A 193 2.10 -6.79 -2.68
N TRP A 194 1.83 -7.49 -1.60
CA TRP A 194 1.46 -8.89 -1.63
C TRP A 194 -0.03 -9.00 -1.42
N THR A 195 -0.69 -9.86 -2.18
CA THR A 195 -2.06 -10.25 -1.92
C THR A 195 -2.09 -11.71 -1.52
N PHE A 196 -2.97 -12.06 -0.61
CA PHE A 196 -3.14 -13.43 -0.13
C PHE A 196 -4.60 -13.82 -0.19
N ASP A 197 -4.86 -15.00 -0.75
CA ASP A 197 -6.19 -15.61 -0.77
C ASP A 197 -6.19 -16.84 0.12
N ALA A 198 -7.31 -17.11 0.77
CA ALA A 198 -7.46 -18.30 1.58
C ALA A 198 -8.92 -18.67 1.80
N GLN A 199 -9.23 -19.96 1.73
CA GLN A 199 -10.51 -20.49 2.19
C GLN A 199 -10.41 -20.83 3.68
N VAL A 200 -11.18 -20.15 4.53
CA VAL A 200 -11.23 -20.42 5.96
C VAL A 200 -12.48 -21.22 6.34
N SER A 201 -12.27 -22.20 7.20
CA SER A 201 -13.32 -22.90 7.93
C SER A 201 -13.03 -22.77 9.43
N ALA A 202 -13.90 -22.12 10.16
CA ALA A 202 -13.74 -21.91 11.60
C ALA A 202 -14.91 -22.48 12.40
N ARG A 203 -14.60 -22.94 13.61
CA ARG A 203 -15.57 -23.28 14.66
C ARG A 203 -15.34 -22.35 15.82
N TRP A 204 -16.41 -21.88 16.42
CA TRP A 204 -16.30 -20.99 17.56
C TRP A 204 -17.22 -21.42 18.71
N THR A 205 -16.79 -21.09 19.94
CA THR A 205 -17.57 -21.19 21.16
C THR A 205 -17.49 -19.87 21.91
N ALA A 206 -18.58 -19.46 22.55
CA ALA A 206 -18.64 -18.24 23.32
C ALA A 206 -19.73 -18.34 24.40
N GLU A 207 -19.79 -17.34 25.27
CA GLU A 207 -20.95 -17.10 26.13
C GLU A 207 -21.70 -15.87 25.60
N ALA A 208 -22.93 -16.10 25.14
CA ALA A 208 -23.87 -15.06 24.70
C ALA A 208 -24.52 -14.39 25.91
N GLY A 209 -24.47 -13.09 25.97
CA GLY A 209 -25.04 -12.31 27.05
C GLY A 209 -26.35 -11.63 26.63
N HIS A 210 -27.43 -11.92 27.34
CA HIS A 210 -28.74 -11.28 27.12
C HIS A 210 -29.02 -10.31 28.24
N TYR A 211 -29.28 -9.06 27.91
CA TYR A 211 -29.62 -8.04 28.88
C TYR A 211 -31.09 -8.20 29.38
N TYR A 212 -31.26 -8.10 30.67
CA TYR A 212 -32.59 -7.99 31.29
C TYR A 212 -32.56 -6.96 32.41
N TYR A 213 -33.71 -6.40 32.73
CA TYR A 213 -33.80 -5.37 33.73
C TYR A 213 -34.54 -5.90 34.95
N VAL A 214 -34.00 -5.61 36.13
CA VAL A 214 -34.60 -5.91 37.41
C VAL A 214 -34.88 -4.60 38.16
N THR A 215 -36.04 -4.51 38.80
CA THR A 215 -36.35 -3.39 39.67
C THR A 215 -35.72 -3.63 41.03
N VAL A 216 -34.79 -2.77 41.43
CA VAL A 216 -34.08 -2.85 42.71
C VAL A 216 -34.53 -1.68 43.57
N SER A 217 -34.95 -1.96 44.81
CA SER A 217 -35.29 -0.94 45.79
C SER A 217 -34.03 -0.52 46.56
N TYR A 218 -33.83 0.77 46.72
CA TYR A 218 -32.75 1.34 47.52
C TYR A 218 -33.26 2.49 48.39
N ARG A 219 -32.55 2.78 49.48
CA ARG A 219 -32.87 3.95 50.32
C ARG A 219 -32.03 5.15 49.88
N ASP A 220 -32.69 6.27 49.67
CA ASP A 220 -32.01 7.53 49.38
C ASP A 220 -31.34 8.11 50.64
N SER A 221 -30.56 9.19 50.49
CA SER A 221 -29.87 9.88 51.60
C SER A 221 -30.83 10.49 52.63
N LYS A 222 -32.14 10.56 52.33
CA LYS A 222 -33.21 11.05 53.21
C LYS A 222 -34.01 9.93 53.88
N GLY A 223 -33.62 8.66 53.64
CA GLY A 223 -34.26 7.48 54.22
C GLY A 223 -35.50 6.97 53.46
N ASN A 224 -35.86 7.58 52.34
CA ASN A 224 -37.03 7.15 51.55
C ASN A 224 -36.67 5.96 50.65
N THR A 225 -37.60 5.02 50.52
CA THR A 225 -37.45 3.88 49.61
C THR A 225 -37.72 4.34 48.18
N GLN A 226 -36.72 4.22 47.32
CA GLN A 226 -36.80 4.49 45.88
C GLN A 226 -36.60 3.18 45.11
N THR A 227 -37.05 3.13 43.86
CA THR A 227 -36.83 2.01 42.95
C THR A 227 -36.05 2.48 41.72
N ARG A 228 -35.10 1.67 41.29
CA ARG A 228 -34.39 1.87 40.03
C ARG A 228 -34.38 0.59 39.21
N GLN A 229 -34.35 0.72 37.89
CA GLN A 229 -34.07 -0.41 37.01
C GLN A 229 -32.57 -0.60 36.90
N GLU A 230 -32.13 -1.82 37.19
CA GLU A 230 -30.74 -2.24 37.07
C GLU A 230 -30.60 -3.25 35.94
N ARG A 231 -29.73 -2.97 34.96
CA ARG A 231 -29.44 -3.89 33.86
C ARG A 231 -28.56 -5.01 34.37
N ARG A 232 -28.97 -6.25 34.13
CA ARG A 232 -28.23 -7.48 34.40
C ARG A 232 -28.07 -8.27 33.12
N THR A 233 -27.05 -9.16 33.09
CA THR A 233 -26.74 -10.00 31.95
C THR A 233 -26.91 -11.46 32.33
N ARG A 234 -27.72 -12.17 31.55
CA ARG A 234 -27.79 -13.63 31.60
C ARG A 234 -26.85 -14.21 30.55
N TRP A 235 -25.92 -15.04 30.96
CA TRP A 235 -24.96 -15.69 30.09
C TRP A 235 -25.45 -17.07 29.71
N VAL A 236 -25.38 -17.40 28.40
CA VAL A 236 -25.79 -18.68 27.85
C VAL A 236 -24.68 -19.17 26.92
N PRO A 237 -24.25 -20.45 27.03
CA PRO A 237 -23.29 -21.01 26.10
C PRO A 237 -23.81 -20.96 24.66
N ALA A 238 -22.94 -20.55 23.72
CA ALA A 238 -23.23 -20.50 22.30
C ALA A 238 -22.06 -21.08 21.51
N SER A 239 -22.36 -21.66 20.36
CA SER A 239 -21.34 -22.17 19.43
C SER A 239 -21.84 -22.08 18.00
N GLY A 240 -20.89 -22.06 17.05
CA GLY A 240 -21.22 -22.01 15.64
C GLY A 240 -20.04 -22.32 14.76
N SER A 241 -20.26 -22.16 13.47
CA SER A 241 -19.23 -22.37 12.45
C SER A 241 -19.30 -21.27 11.40
N LEU A 242 -18.14 -20.89 10.88
CA LEU A 242 -17.97 -19.91 9.81
C LEU A 242 -17.24 -20.56 8.64
N GLN A 243 -17.73 -20.29 7.43
CA GLN A 243 -16.96 -20.48 6.20
C GLN A 243 -16.86 -19.13 5.52
N HIS A 244 -15.64 -18.75 5.16
CA HIS A 244 -15.37 -17.49 4.51
C HIS A 244 -14.22 -17.66 3.50
N PHE A 245 -14.25 -16.88 2.43
CA PHE A 245 -13.16 -16.81 1.47
C PHE A 245 -12.54 -15.41 1.58
N PHE A 246 -11.25 -15.37 1.89
CA PHE A 246 -10.45 -14.17 1.81
C PHE A 246 -9.97 -14.02 0.38
N ASP A 247 -10.31 -12.92 -0.24
CA ASP A 247 -9.95 -12.55 -1.60
C ASP A 247 -9.08 -11.29 -1.53
N ASP A 248 -7.83 -11.42 -1.96
CA ASP A 248 -6.85 -10.34 -2.00
C ASP A 248 -6.61 -9.62 -0.65
N GLU A 249 -6.27 -10.34 0.42
CA GLU A 249 -5.78 -9.68 1.64
C GLU A 249 -4.44 -8.98 1.36
N LEU A 250 -4.45 -7.66 1.42
CA LEU A 250 -3.34 -6.80 1.00
C LEU A 250 -2.31 -6.60 2.10
N VAL A 251 -1.06 -6.89 1.80
CA VAL A 251 0.09 -6.61 2.68
C VAL A 251 1.11 -5.74 1.94
N PRO A 252 1.46 -4.54 2.44
CA PRO A 252 2.49 -3.71 1.83
C PRO A 252 3.85 -4.41 1.82
N GLY A 253 4.51 -4.41 0.67
CA GLY A 253 5.89 -4.88 0.51
C GLY A 253 6.93 -3.78 0.76
N THR A 254 6.49 -2.55 1.04
CA THR A 254 7.32 -1.35 1.23
C THR A 254 7.58 -1.03 2.69
N VAL A 255 8.74 -0.45 2.98
CA VAL A 255 9.05 0.23 4.24
C VAL A 255 9.35 1.73 4.02
N GLY A 256 9.45 2.19 2.77
CA GLY A 256 9.77 3.56 2.41
C GLY A 256 8.63 4.56 2.65
N VAL A 257 7.41 4.08 2.85
CA VAL A 257 6.22 4.88 3.10
C VAL A 257 5.64 4.53 4.47
N HIS A 258 5.19 5.55 5.19
CA HIS A 258 4.64 5.38 6.55
C HIS A 258 3.40 4.46 6.54
N PRO A 259 3.38 3.37 7.33
CA PRO A 259 2.27 2.39 7.30
C PRO A 259 0.89 3.00 7.57
N GLU A 260 0.83 4.02 8.46
CA GLU A 260 -0.41 4.73 8.75
C GLU A 260 -0.96 5.51 7.55
N LEU A 261 -0.09 6.03 6.67
CA LEU A 261 -0.52 6.71 5.45
C LEU A 261 -1.07 5.72 4.45
N LEU A 262 -0.40 4.57 4.29
CA LEU A 262 -0.87 3.47 3.43
C LEU A 262 -2.25 2.97 3.87
N ALA A 263 -2.47 2.78 5.16
CA ALA A 263 -3.79 2.39 5.69
C ALA A 263 -4.88 3.44 5.42
N LYS A 264 -4.55 4.73 5.48
CA LYS A 264 -5.50 5.85 5.31
C LYS A 264 -5.88 6.15 3.85
N ILE A 265 -5.04 5.79 2.86
CA ILE A 265 -5.39 5.99 1.44
C ILE A 265 -6.38 4.97 0.90
N GLY A 266 -6.88 4.09 1.78
CA GLY A 266 -7.89 3.11 1.46
C GLY A 266 -7.36 1.88 0.71
N ARG A 267 -8.28 0.97 0.39
CA ARG A 267 -7.95 -0.25 -0.34
C ARG A 267 -7.81 0.02 -1.83
N PHE A 268 -6.97 -0.79 -2.48
CA PHE A 268 -6.88 -0.85 -3.93
C PHE A 268 -7.87 -1.91 -4.44
N PRO A 269 -8.58 -1.70 -5.57
CA PRO A 269 -9.52 -2.66 -6.14
C PRO A 269 -8.76 -3.77 -6.89
N THR A 270 -8.16 -4.68 -6.16
CA THR A 270 -7.30 -5.74 -6.72
C THR A 270 -8.09 -6.89 -7.32
N ASN A 271 -9.34 -7.05 -6.91
CA ASN A 271 -10.23 -8.12 -7.39
C ASN A 271 -10.91 -7.81 -8.73
N THR A 272 -10.87 -6.57 -9.24
CA THR A 272 -11.61 -6.19 -10.47
C THR A 272 -10.74 -5.62 -11.57
N ASP A 273 -9.69 -4.88 -11.23
CA ASP A 273 -8.99 -4.00 -12.19
C ASP A 273 -7.49 -4.28 -12.33
N LEU A 274 -7.00 -5.36 -11.73
CA LEU A 274 -5.62 -5.81 -11.95
C LEU A 274 -5.43 -6.22 -13.41
N LYS A 275 -4.28 -5.83 -13.96
CA LYS A 275 -3.82 -6.25 -15.28
C LYS A 275 -2.60 -7.16 -15.11
N PRO A 276 -2.39 -8.13 -16.00
CA PRO A 276 -1.12 -8.86 -16.06
C PRO A 276 0.04 -7.86 -16.14
N TYR A 277 1.09 -8.16 -15.39
CA TYR A 277 2.27 -7.28 -15.41
C TYR A 277 2.95 -7.29 -16.78
N THR A 278 3.12 -6.11 -17.34
CA THR A 278 4.00 -5.88 -18.48
C THR A 278 4.89 -4.66 -18.19
N PRO A 279 6.14 -4.63 -18.64
CA PRO A 279 7.06 -3.52 -18.39
C PRO A 279 6.55 -2.15 -18.87
N GLU A 280 5.64 -2.14 -19.84
CA GLU A 280 5.04 -0.95 -20.43
C GLU A 280 4.26 -0.12 -19.40
N PHE A 281 3.55 -0.77 -18.47
CA PHE A 281 2.78 -0.08 -17.43
C PHE A 281 3.66 0.73 -16.48
N VAL A 282 4.88 0.28 -16.23
CA VAL A 282 5.78 0.90 -15.27
C VAL A 282 6.81 1.81 -15.94
N ARG A 283 6.82 1.87 -17.26
CA ARG A 283 7.75 2.71 -18.01
C ARG A 283 7.52 4.18 -17.72
N GLY A 284 8.60 4.90 -17.42
CA GLY A 284 8.54 6.31 -17.05
C GLY A 284 8.17 6.56 -15.59
N TRP A 285 7.78 5.52 -14.85
CA TRP A 285 7.47 5.61 -13.43
C TRP A 285 8.59 5.05 -12.57
N THR A 286 8.68 5.51 -11.34
CA THR A 286 9.55 4.89 -10.34
C THR A 286 8.85 3.66 -9.78
N VAL A 287 9.57 2.56 -9.72
CA VAL A 287 9.09 1.31 -9.10
C VAL A 287 9.90 1.06 -7.85
N GLU A 288 9.22 0.78 -6.74
CA GLU A 288 9.89 0.34 -5.53
C GLU A 288 10.02 -1.19 -5.55
N ARG A 289 11.18 -1.69 -5.12
CA ARG A 289 11.37 -3.11 -4.84
C ARG A 289 10.86 -3.43 -3.46
N TYR A 290 10.22 -4.58 -3.28
CA TYR A 290 9.78 -5.01 -1.95
C TYR A 290 10.96 -5.21 -1.00
N GLN A 291 10.78 -4.78 0.25
CA GLN A 291 11.67 -5.01 1.39
C GLN A 291 11.06 -5.97 2.41
N VAL A 292 9.74 -6.10 2.42
CA VAL A 292 9.02 -7.13 3.17
C VAL A 292 8.95 -8.36 2.27
N ASP A 293 9.69 -9.39 2.59
CA ASP A 293 9.74 -10.62 1.81
C ASP A 293 8.42 -11.42 1.89
N LEU A 294 8.27 -12.43 1.01
CA LEU A 294 7.06 -13.24 0.95
C LEU A 294 6.74 -13.93 2.29
N ARG A 295 7.73 -14.38 3.03
CA ARG A 295 7.54 -15.07 4.31
C ARG A 295 6.98 -14.13 5.37
N GLN A 296 7.60 -12.97 5.51
CA GLN A 296 7.14 -11.93 6.44
C GLN A 296 5.74 -11.43 6.06
N ALA A 297 5.51 -11.19 4.77
CA ALA A 297 4.22 -10.78 4.26
C ALA A 297 3.13 -11.83 4.50
N ALA A 298 3.42 -13.12 4.26
CA ALA A 298 2.50 -14.22 4.50
C ALA A 298 2.11 -14.35 5.97
N GLN A 299 3.07 -14.12 6.88
CA GLN A 299 2.78 -14.09 8.32
C GLN A 299 1.84 -12.93 8.66
N GLN A 300 2.12 -11.71 8.19
CA GLN A 300 1.27 -10.54 8.43
C GLN A 300 -0.13 -10.73 7.84
N GLY A 301 -0.23 -11.27 6.61
CA GLY A 301 -1.51 -11.59 5.99
C GLY A 301 -2.30 -12.61 6.79
N GLN A 302 -1.65 -13.65 7.28
CA GLN A 302 -2.28 -14.66 8.12
C GLN A 302 -2.79 -14.08 9.44
N GLU A 303 -2.02 -13.21 10.11
CA GLU A 303 -2.44 -12.53 11.34
C GLU A 303 -3.69 -11.68 11.11
N ARG A 304 -3.74 -10.90 10.02
CA ARG A 304 -4.92 -10.10 9.64
C ARG A 304 -6.13 -10.97 9.35
N MET A 305 -5.97 -12.05 8.58
CA MET A 305 -7.05 -12.99 8.30
C MET A 305 -7.56 -13.67 9.58
N GLN A 306 -6.69 -13.97 10.55
CA GLN A 306 -7.07 -14.52 11.86
C GLN A 306 -7.89 -13.51 12.67
N GLU A 307 -7.46 -12.25 12.73
CA GLU A 307 -8.20 -11.19 13.40
C GLU A 307 -9.57 -10.97 12.78
N GLN A 308 -9.64 -10.90 11.45
CA GLN A 308 -10.91 -10.76 10.73
C GLN A 308 -11.81 -11.98 10.89
N THR A 309 -11.27 -13.20 10.89
CA THR A 309 -12.03 -14.43 11.17
C THR A 309 -12.62 -14.38 12.59
N ARG A 310 -11.85 -13.93 13.57
CA ARG A 310 -12.33 -13.76 14.94
C ARG A 310 -13.45 -12.73 15.02
N TYR A 311 -13.32 -11.61 14.31
CA TYR A 311 -14.35 -10.59 14.21
C TYR A 311 -15.64 -11.17 13.59
N LEU A 312 -15.54 -11.86 12.45
CA LEU A 312 -16.69 -12.47 11.79
C LEU A 312 -17.39 -13.54 12.66
N CYS A 313 -16.63 -14.32 13.43
CA CYS A 313 -17.20 -15.25 14.40
C CYS A 313 -17.89 -14.51 15.54
N SER A 314 -17.35 -13.40 15.99
CA SER A 314 -17.89 -12.54 17.02
C SER A 314 -19.27 -11.99 16.65
N GLU A 315 -19.44 -11.56 15.39
CA GLU A 315 -20.72 -11.06 14.87
C GLU A 315 -21.81 -12.14 14.78
N GLN A 316 -21.44 -13.43 14.79
CA GLN A 316 -22.38 -14.55 14.76
C GLN A 316 -22.87 -14.96 16.17
N VAL A 317 -22.23 -14.47 17.23
CA VAL A 317 -22.66 -14.80 18.60
C VAL A 317 -23.99 -14.11 18.90
N PRO A 318 -25.03 -14.84 19.27
CA PRO A 318 -26.33 -14.23 19.54
C PRO A 318 -26.31 -13.40 20.84
N GLY A 319 -27.31 -12.52 20.99
CA GLY A 319 -27.50 -11.71 22.20
C GLY A 319 -26.99 -10.28 22.08
N ASP A 320 -26.97 -9.57 23.19
CA ASP A 320 -26.65 -8.15 23.27
C ASP A 320 -25.15 -7.92 23.52
N THR A 321 -24.46 -8.93 24.01
CA THR A 321 -23.01 -8.91 24.30
C THR A 321 -22.44 -10.33 24.33
N GLN A 322 -21.12 -10.44 24.33
CA GLN A 322 -20.45 -11.74 24.39
C GLN A 322 -19.19 -11.69 25.24
N ARG A 323 -18.74 -12.85 25.67
CA ARG A 323 -17.46 -13.05 26.34
C ARG A 323 -16.91 -14.46 26.05
N ASN A 324 -15.65 -14.68 26.37
CA ASN A 324 -14.96 -15.98 26.27
C ASN A 324 -15.02 -16.59 24.85
N LEU A 325 -14.98 -15.73 23.80
CA LEU A 325 -14.96 -16.21 22.42
C LEU A 325 -13.65 -16.95 22.15
N GLN A 326 -13.77 -18.22 21.78
CA GLN A 326 -12.70 -19.08 21.29
C GLN A 326 -12.99 -19.45 19.85
N VAL A 327 -11.96 -19.31 18.98
CA VAL A 327 -12.07 -19.60 17.54
C VAL A 327 -10.97 -20.57 17.16
N GLN A 328 -11.36 -21.67 16.51
CA GLN A 328 -10.46 -22.64 15.89
C GLN A 328 -10.66 -22.57 14.37
N ALA A 329 -9.68 -22.03 13.66
CA ALA A 329 -9.76 -21.80 12.21
C ALA A 329 -8.72 -22.63 11.46
N THR A 330 -9.12 -23.13 10.29
CA THR A 330 -8.24 -23.84 9.34
C THR A 330 -8.28 -23.07 8.02
N TYR A 331 -7.10 -22.73 7.49
CA TYR A 331 -6.92 -22.02 6.23
C TYR A 331 -6.42 -23.00 5.16
N ARG A 332 -7.12 -23.06 4.02
CA ARG A 332 -6.82 -23.96 2.90
C ARG A 332 -6.73 -23.16 1.60
N LYS A 333 -6.17 -23.76 0.56
CA LYS A 333 -6.02 -23.15 -0.78
C LYS A 333 -5.42 -21.76 -0.70
N ARG A 334 -4.26 -21.67 -0.03
CA ARG A 334 -3.57 -20.40 0.15
C ARG A 334 -2.79 -20.07 -1.11
N THR A 335 -3.17 -18.98 -1.76
CA THR A 335 -2.47 -18.42 -2.92
C THR A 335 -1.94 -17.04 -2.61
N PHE A 336 -1.04 -16.54 -3.44
CA PHE A 336 -0.51 -15.19 -3.34
C PHE A 336 -0.19 -14.62 -4.72
N LYS A 337 -0.12 -13.28 -4.78
CA LYS A 337 0.37 -12.52 -5.92
C LYS A 337 1.30 -11.41 -5.44
N HIS A 338 2.39 -11.15 -6.17
CA HIS A 338 3.16 -9.91 -6.03
C HIS A 338 2.59 -8.90 -7.03
N ILE A 339 2.07 -7.81 -6.55
CA ILE A 339 1.41 -6.79 -7.37
C ILE A 339 2.08 -5.43 -7.20
N LEU A 340 1.94 -4.60 -8.22
CA LEU A 340 2.35 -3.20 -8.18
C LEU A 340 1.11 -2.30 -8.15
N VAL A 341 1.04 -1.42 -7.15
CA VAL A 341 -0.08 -0.48 -7.01
C VAL A 341 0.38 0.97 -7.21
N PRO A 342 -0.44 1.80 -7.88
CA PRO A 342 -0.07 3.16 -8.21
C PRO A 342 -0.30 4.09 -7.02
N VAL A 343 0.69 4.93 -6.70
CA VAL A 343 0.57 5.97 -5.68
C VAL A 343 1.18 7.27 -6.17
N TRP A 344 0.61 8.37 -5.72
CA TRP A 344 1.18 9.70 -5.82
C TRP A 344 1.76 10.10 -4.49
N LEU A 345 3.05 10.41 -4.46
CA LEU A 345 3.78 10.82 -3.26
C LEU A 345 4.26 12.26 -3.39
N VAL A 346 4.01 13.04 -2.36
CA VAL A 346 4.60 14.36 -2.14
C VAL A 346 5.43 14.29 -0.87
N SER A 347 6.72 14.51 -1.00
CA SER A 347 7.64 14.60 0.14
C SER A 347 8.16 16.01 0.25
N TYR A 348 8.06 16.61 1.43
CA TYR A 348 8.57 17.96 1.68
C TYR A 348 9.16 18.09 3.08
N THR A 349 10.14 18.97 3.21
CA THR A 349 10.78 19.27 4.50
C THR A 349 10.24 20.61 5.04
N TYR A 350 9.83 20.61 6.30
CA TYR A 350 9.44 21.82 7.00
C TYR A 350 10.14 21.89 8.38
N GLY A 351 11.03 22.89 8.55
CA GLY A 351 11.97 22.91 9.66
C GLY A 351 12.96 21.74 9.58
N ALA A 352 13.08 20.99 10.64
CA ALA A 352 13.96 19.81 10.73
C ALA A 352 13.24 18.48 10.43
N ARG A 353 11.96 18.50 10.03
CA ARG A 353 11.17 17.29 9.82
C ARG A 353 10.76 17.14 8.36
N SER A 354 10.82 15.92 7.87
CA SER A 354 10.22 15.52 6.59
C SER A 354 8.77 15.11 6.81
N TYR A 355 7.93 15.45 5.86
CA TYR A 355 6.49 15.16 5.85
C TYR A 355 6.13 14.50 4.53
N GLN A 356 5.20 13.57 4.58
CA GLN A 356 4.71 12.87 3.39
C GLN A 356 3.21 13.09 3.22
N VAL A 357 2.79 13.29 1.99
CA VAL A 357 1.39 13.23 1.56
C VAL A 357 1.28 12.18 0.49
N LEU A 358 0.41 11.23 0.69
CA LEU A 358 0.21 10.07 -0.17
C LEU A 358 -1.21 10.10 -0.73
N ALA A 359 -1.34 9.86 -2.02
CA ALA A 359 -2.64 9.66 -2.65
C ALA A 359 -2.67 8.34 -3.41
N ASN A 360 -3.78 7.63 -3.31
CA ASN A 360 -4.05 6.43 -4.08
C ASN A 360 -4.17 6.81 -5.56
N GLY A 361 -3.29 6.27 -6.40
CA GLY A 361 -3.22 6.58 -7.83
C GLY A 361 -4.40 6.04 -8.64
N TYR A 362 -5.25 5.21 -8.02
CA TYR A 362 -6.45 4.65 -8.63
C TYR A 362 -7.72 5.36 -8.13
N THR A 363 -7.93 5.47 -6.82
CA THR A 363 -9.16 6.01 -6.22
C THR A 363 -9.10 7.51 -5.96
N GLY A 364 -7.92 8.11 -5.87
CA GLY A 364 -7.72 9.50 -5.46
C GLY A 364 -7.81 9.73 -3.95
N ALA A 365 -8.03 8.69 -3.14
CA ALA A 365 -8.04 8.81 -1.69
C ALA A 365 -6.69 9.33 -1.19
N LEU A 366 -6.71 10.32 -0.29
CA LEU A 366 -5.52 11.06 0.13
C LEU A 366 -5.33 11.01 1.64
N ALA A 367 -4.11 10.75 2.06
CA ALA A 367 -3.65 10.86 3.43
C ALA A 367 -2.34 11.65 3.50
N GLY A 368 -2.15 12.39 4.58
CA GLY A 368 -0.92 13.17 4.69
C GLY A 368 -0.65 13.62 6.10
N GLU A 369 0.64 13.75 6.38
CA GLU A 369 1.14 14.43 7.55
C GLU A 369 1.24 15.93 7.27
N ARG A 370 1.09 16.72 8.31
CA ARG A 370 1.18 18.17 8.22
C ARG A 370 1.78 18.79 9.46
N PRO A 371 2.62 19.81 9.31
CA PRO A 371 2.97 20.66 10.42
C PRO A 371 1.80 21.57 10.80
N TYR A 372 1.78 21.97 12.06
CA TYR A 372 0.87 23.00 12.56
C TYR A 372 1.60 24.35 12.63
N SER A 373 0.89 25.43 12.27
CA SER A 373 1.39 26.78 12.44
C SER A 373 1.15 27.26 13.86
N ALA A 374 2.21 27.39 14.66
CA ALA A 374 2.13 27.89 16.04
C ALA A 374 1.44 29.26 16.10
N TRP A 375 1.71 30.16 15.17
CA TRP A 375 1.08 31.47 15.08
C TRP A 375 -0.44 31.39 14.85
N LYS A 376 -0.90 30.53 13.98
CA LYS A 376 -2.35 30.38 13.73
C LYS A 376 -3.07 29.78 14.93
N ILE A 377 -2.43 28.84 15.64
CA ILE A 377 -2.96 28.27 16.88
C ILE A 377 -3.00 29.36 17.96
N PHE A 378 -1.93 30.13 18.13
CA PHE A 378 -1.87 31.23 19.11
C PHE A 378 -3.00 32.23 18.87
N PHE A 379 -3.20 32.72 17.64
CA PHE A 379 -4.26 33.68 17.38
C PHE A 379 -5.67 33.09 17.52
N ALA A 380 -5.84 31.81 17.20
CA ALA A 380 -7.13 31.12 17.40
C ALA A 380 -7.46 31.02 18.90
N VAL A 381 -6.48 30.63 19.72
CA VAL A 381 -6.64 30.55 21.18
C VAL A 381 -6.89 31.95 21.77
N LEU A 382 -6.09 32.96 21.37
CA LEU A 382 -6.27 34.33 21.81
C LEU A 382 -7.66 34.86 21.46
N GLY A 383 -8.13 34.64 20.24
CA GLY A 383 -9.48 35.01 19.79
C GLY A 383 -10.59 34.31 20.60
N ALA A 384 -10.42 33.04 20.93
CA ALA A 384 -11.37 32.29 21.76
C ALA A 384 -11.42 32.84 23.18
N VAL A 385 -10.24 33.18 23.78
CA VAL A 385 -10.18 33.79 25.13
C VAL A 385 -10.81 35.17 25.16
N VAL A 386 -10.50 36.02 24.18
CA VAL A 386 -11.11 37.36 24.09
C VAL A 386 -12.62 37.27 23.88
N GLY A 387 -13.08 36.35 23.00
CA GLY A 387 -14.51 36.10 22.80
C GLY A 387 -15.22 35.63 24.07
N LEU A 388 -14.59 34.72 24.83
CA LEU A 388 -15.14 34.27 26.11
C LEU A 388 -15.23 35.42 27.13
N LEU A 389 -14.20 36.25 27.24
CA LEU A 389 -14.19 37.41 28.12
C LEU A 389 -15.30 38.42 27.76
N LEU A 390 -15.51 38.67 26.48
CA LEU A 390 -16.59 39.54 26.00
C LEU A 390 -17.97 38.98 26.36
N VAL A 391 -18.18 37.69 26.18
CA VAL A 391 -19.43 37.03 26.57
C VAL A 391 -19.68 37.14 28.08
N LEU A 392 -18.63 36.91 28.90
CA LEU A 392 -18.74 37.03 30.35
C LEU A 392 -19.01 38.47 30.78
N LEU A 393 -18.43 39.50 30.13
CA LEU A 393 -18.72 40.92 30.39
C LEU A 393 -20.18 41.29 30.08
N VAL A 394 -20.69 40.78 28.93
CA VAL A 394 -22.10 41.02 28.54
C VAL A 394 -23.07 40.35 29.50
N LEU A 395 -22.77 39.11 29.90
CA LEU A 395 -23.64 38.36 30.85
C LEU A 395 -23.51 38.87 32.30
N GLY A 396 -22.30 39.36 32.67
CA GLY A 396 -22.05 39.90 34.02
C GLY A 396 -22.52 41.35 34.21
N GLY A 397 -22.62 42.15 33.11
CA GLY A 397 -23.09 43.54 33.16
C GLY A 397 -24.63 43.73 33.19
N GLY A 398 -25.40 42.65 33.23
CA GLY A 398 -26.85 42.66 33.30
C GLY A 398 -27.44 42.56 34.73
N ARG A 399 -26.64 42.94 35.78
CA ARG A 399 -27.15 43.04 37.16
C ARG A 399 -27.13 44.48 37.63
#